data_6c49c68dcac5783fe550be650f88bce9
#
_entry.id   6c49c68dcac5783fe550be650f88bce9
#
_cell.length_a   1.000
_cell.length_b   1.000
_cell.length_c   1.000
_cell.angle_alpha   90.00
_cell.angle_beta   90.00
_cell.angle_gamma   90.00
#
_symmetry.space_group_name_H-M   'P 1'
#
loop_
_entity.id
_entity.type
_entity.pdbx_description
1 polymer ?
#
loop_
_entity_poly.entity_id
_entity_poly.type
_entity_poly.pdbx_seq_one_letter_code
_entity_poly.pdbx_strand_id
1 'polypeptide(L)'
;MKTFVSFFILLTFFGCKNESKKVLPENEKPVSVMAGSDTLIYKEEKHFKSIRQVTYGGDNAEAYWSFDDSKLVFQSNNSAWGMQCDQMFLMNFEETFKDSKPPVISTGLGRTTCAYFLPDNERFVYASTHLVNKECPEVPLRKNGKYVWPVYDSFDIFVADLQGNIVTQLTNEPGYDAEATVSPKGDKIVFTSTRSGDLELYTMNLDGTEVLQITDELGYDGGAFFSPDGTKIIFRASRPKTEEAIKEYKELLAQGLVQPTEMELFICNADGSDLKQLTFLGNANWSPFFHPSGEKILFSSNFEAEKGFPFNLYLIDIDGKNLERVTHGKTFDAFPVFSNNGKFLAFSSNRNNGGTRDTNLFIAEWQD
;
A
#
# COMPACT_ATOMS: atom_id res chain seq x y z
N MET A 1 40.50 32.34 61.21
CA MET A 1 41.08 31.49 62.28
C MET A 1 41.06 30.05 61.76
N LYS A 2 42.26 29.49 61.64
CA LYS A 2 42.62 28.10 61.38
C LYS A 2 42.26 27.44 60.07
N THR A 3 43.17 27.59 59.12
CA THR A 3 43.86 26.68 58.18
C THR A 3 43.85 25.20 58.55
N PHE A 4 43.53 24.31 57.62
CA PHE A 4 44.20 23.02 57.49
C PHE A 4 44.43 22.67 56.00
N VAL A 5 45.73 22.59 55.71
CA VAL A 5 46.32 22.12 54.48
C VAL A 5 46.45 20.59 54.62
N SER A 6 46.04 19.81 53.65
CA SER A 6 46.46 18.41 53.55
C SER A 6 46.88 18.12 52.13
N PHE A 7 48.17 17.79 52.05
CA PHE A 7 48.92 17.33 50.92
C PHE A 7 48.50 15.86 50.62
N PHE A 8 48.23 15.55 49.38
CA PHE A 8 48.25 14.16 48.95
C PHE A 8 49.02 14.00 47.63
N ILE A 9 49.88 13.05 47.65
CA ILE A 9 51.00 12.72 46.78
C ILE A 9 50.45 12.17 45.46
N LEU A 10 51.06 12.66 44.36
CA LEU A 10 50.91 12.22 43.00
C LEU A 10 51.69 10.92 42.79
N LEU A 11 51.03 9.83 42.44
CA LEU A 11 51.63 8.58 41.92
C LEU A 11 51.20 8.43 40.47
N THR A 12 52.14 8.68 39.59
CA THR A 12 51.99 8.46 38.14
C THR A 12 52.16 6.96 37.84
N PHE A 13 51.12 6.32 37.37
CA PHE A 13 51.22 5.03 36.68
C PHE A 13 51.09 5.27 35.18
N PHE A 14 52.16 5.06 34.46
CA PHE A 14 52.18 4.91 33.01
C PHE A 14 51.55 3.52 32.68
N GLY A 15 50.33 3.50 32.21
CA GLY A 15 49.71 2.33 31.62
C GLY A 15 49.55 2.54 30.12
N CYS A 16 50.32 1.83 29.31
CA CYS A 16 50.09 1.71 27.89
C CYS A 16 48.68 1.17 27.64
N LYS A 17 47.77 2.00 27.14
CA LYS A 17 46.50 1.55 26.53
C LYS A 17 46.75 1.13 25.10
N ASN A 18 46.70 -0.16 24.85
CA ASN A 18 46.44 -0.70 23.53
C ASN A 18 45.04 -0.27 23.14
N GLU A 19 44.92 0.65 22.20
CA GLU A 19 43.66 0.91 21.50
C GLU A 19 43.40 -0.25 20.56
N SER A 20 42.60 -1.19 21.00
CA SER A 20 41.93 -2.13 20.11
C SER A 20 40.94 -1.31 19.27
N LYS A 21 41.24 -1.08 17.99
CA LYS A 21 40.28 -0.63 16.99
C LYS A 21 39.11 -1.60 17.04
N LYS A 22 37.94 -1.10 17.53
CA LYS A 22 36.67 -1.75 17.27
C LYS A 22 36.44 -1.70 15.76
N VAL A 23 36.67 -2.83 15.10
CA VAL A 23 36.15 -3.10 13.76
C VAL A 23 34.64 -3.09 13.92
N LEU A 24 33.96 -2.10 13.33
CA LEU A 24 32.53 -2.14 13.16
C LEU A 24 32.23 -3.38 12.30
N PRO A 25 31.18 -4.16 12.61
CA PRO A 25 30.82 -5.28 11.76
C PRO A 25 30.52 -4.72 10.35
N GLU A 26 31.18 -5.29 9.34
CA GLU A 26 30.82 -5.12 7.94
C GLU A 26 29.31 -5.38 7.81
N ASN A 27 28.61 -4.48 7.14
CA ASN A 27 27.22 -4.68 6.76
C ASN A 27 27.12 -6.05 6.11
N GLU A 28 26.48 -6.99 6.80
CA GLU A 28 26.08 -8.26 6.19
C GLU A 28 25.19 -7.92 5.02
N LYS A 29 25.62 -8.25 3.82
CA LYS A 29 24.80 -8.15 2.62
C LYS A 29 23.55 -9.01 2.85
N PRO A 30 22.36 -8.53 2.51
CA PRO A 30 21.13 -9.33 2.63
C PRO A 30 21.34 -10.65 1.88
N VAL A 31 20.99 -11.75 2.53
CA VAL A 31 21.12 -13.10 1.95
C VAL A 31 20.04 -13.23 0.88
N SER A 32 20.45 -13.32 -0.36
CA SER A 32 19.56 -13.65 -1.48
C SER A 32 19.09 -15.09 -1.30
N VAL A 33 17.84 -15.29 -0.88
CA VAL A 33 17.22 -16.61 -0.82
C VAL A 33 16.31 -16.76 -2.02
N MET A 34 16.88 -17.22 -3.11
CA MET A 34 16.17 -17.72 -4.30
C MET A 34 15.65 -19.14 -4.04
N ALA A 35 14.76 -19.33 -3.10
CA ALA A 35 14.08 -20.61 -2.91
C ALA A 35 12.62 -20.32 -2.57
N GLY A 36 11.76 -20.37 -3.59
CA GLY A 36 10.33 -20.53 -3.37
C GLY A 36 10.09 -21.80 -2.55
N SER A 37 9.27 -21.70 -1.51
CA SER A 37 8.89 -22.89 -0.74
C SER A 37 7.58 -23.42 -1.30
N ASP A 38 7.58 -24.63 -1.86
CA ASP A 38 6.36 -25.33 -2.32
C ASP A 38 5.29 -25.43 -1.21
N THR A 39 5.67 -25.25 0.05
CA THR A 39 4.74 -25.26 1.20
C THR A 39 3.88 -24.02 1.32
N LEU A 40 4.17 -22.95 0.58
CA LEU A 40 3.40 -21.69 0.58
C LEU A 40 2.29 -21.68 -0.49
N ILE A 41 2.29 -22.63 -1.43
CA ILE A 41 1.30 -22.74 -2.51
C ILE A 41 0.24 -23.75 -2.09
N TYR A 42 -1.03 -23.36 -2.11
CA TYR A 42 -2.13 -24.30 -1.93
C TYR A 42 -2.35 -25.10 -3.22
N LYS A 43 -2.82 -26.36 -3.09
CA LYS A 43 -2.93 -27.31 -4.21
C LYS A 43 -3.72 -26.80 -5.42
N GLU A 44 -4.69 -25.94 -5.17
CA GLU A 44 -5.61 -25.38 -6.16
C GLU A 44 -5.05 -24.12 -6.86
N GLU A 45 -3.94 -23.55 -6.36
CA GLU A 45 -3.34 -22.30 -6.85
C GLU A 45 -2.47 -22.55 -8.08
N LYS A 46 -3.09 -22.75 -9.23
CA LYS A 46 -2.44 -23.15 -10.48
C LYS A 46 -1.63 -22.04 -11.17
N HIS A 47 -1.88 -20.77 -10.82
CA HIS A 47 -1.20 -19.61 -11.41
C HIS A 47 0.17 -19.32 -10.79
N PHE A 48 0.57 -20.06 -9.76
CA PHE A 48 1.83 -19.84 -9.06
C PHE A 48 2.82 -20.98 -9.35
N LYS A 49 3.96 -20.66 -9.99
CA LYS A 49 5.08 -21.59 -10.11
C LYS A 49 5.87 -21.68 -8.81
N SER A 50 6.05 -20.53 -8.15
CA SER A 50 6.73 -20.41 -6.87
C SER A 50 6.19 -19.23 -6.09
N ILE A 51 6.27 -19.26 -4.77
CA ILE A 51 5.97 -18.13 -3.89
C ILE A 51 7.11 -17.98 -2.88
N ARG A 52 7.52 -16.74 -2.61
CA ARG A 52 8.41 -16.40 -1.50
C ARG A 52 7.78 -15.35 -0.62
N GLN A 53 7.92 -15.49 0.69
CA GLN A 53 7.58 -14.48 1.67
C GLN A 53 8.73 -13.51 1.81
N VAL A 54 8.46 -12.19 1.76
CA VAL A 54 9.51 -11.17 1.76
C VAL A 54 9.52 -10.28 3.00
N THR A 55 8.41 -10.23 3.77
CA THR A 55 8.34 -9.56 5.08
C THR A 55 7.84 -10.51 6.15
N TYR A 56 8.15 -10.21 7.42
CA TYR A 56 7.76 -11.04 8.56
C TYR A 56 7.36 -10.15 9.74
N GLY A 57 6.13 -10.37 10.23
CA GLY A 57 5.57 -9.62 11.35
C GLY A 57 5.01 -8.25 10.98
N GLY A 58 4.07 -7.75 11.77
CA GLY A 58 3.38 -6.49 11.55
C GLY A 58 2.33 -6.53 10.44
N ASP A 59 1.84 -5.37 10.05
CA ASP A 59 0.90 -5.18 8.95
C ASP A 59 1.65 -4.60 7.75
N ASN A 60 1.93 -5.43 6.73
CA ASN A 60 2.62 -5.05 5.52
C ASN A 60 1.67 -5.18 4.33
N ALA A 61 1.50 -4.13 3.56
CA ALA A 61 0.53 -4.08 2.49
C ALA A 61 0.97 -3.19 1.32
N GLU A 62 0.24 -3.31 0.22
CA GLU A 62 0.32 -2.37 -0.91
C GLU A 62 1.74 -2.21 -1.45
N ALA A 63 2.31 -3.34 -1.93
CA ALA A 63 3.61 -3.34 -2.56
C ALA A 63 3.50 -3.05 -4.06
N TYR A 64 4.18 -1.99 -4.50
CA TYR A 64 4.15 -1.52 -5.89
C TYR A 64 5.53 -1.55 -6.52
N TRP A 65 5.60 -2.10 -7.72
CA TRP A 65 6.85 -2.27 -8.47
C TRP A 65 7.39 -0.94 -9.02
N SER A 66 8.71 -0.81 -9.04
CA SER A 66 9.37 0.19 -9.89
C SER A 66 9.13 -0.12 -11.37
N PHE A 67 9.21 0.88 -12.25
CA PHE A 67 8.97 0.70 -13.68
C PHE A 67 9.94 -0.29 -14.35
N ASP A 68 11.13 -0.47 -13.77
CA ASP A 68 12.15 -1.43 -14.21
C ASP A 68 12.07 -2.80 -13.51
N ASP A 69 11.04 -3.02 -12.65
CA ASP A 69 10.83 -4.22 -11.86
C ASP A 69 11.97 -4.57 -10.87
N SER A 70 12.90 -3.67 -10.63
CA SER A 70 14.05 -3.94 -9.77
C SER A 70 13.78 -3.71 -8.28
N LYS A 71 12.74 -2.94 -7.95
CA LYS A 71 12.40 -2.52 -6.58
C LYS A 71 10.89 -2.58 -6.33
N LEU A 72 10.55 -2.59 -5.04
CA LEU A 72 9.17 -2.36 -4.58
C LEU A 72 9.16 -1.30 -3.49
N VAL A 73 8.17 -0.42 -3.52
CA VAL A 73 7.76 0.39 -2.36
C VAL A 73 6.55 -0.25 -1.73
N PHE A 74 6.41 -0.18 -0.41
CA PHE A 74 5.27 -0.73 0.31
C PHE A 74 5.00 0.02 1.60
N GLN A 75 3.79 -0.07 2.11
CA GLN A 75 3.46 0.46 3.43
C GLN A 75 3.57 -0.62 4.50
N SER A 76 4.00 -0.22 5.69
CA SER A 76 4.03 -1.10 6.85
C SER A 76 3.79 -0.36 8.15
N ASN A 77 3.02 -1.02 9.02
CA ASN A 77 2.91 -0.73 10.45
C ASN A 77 3.47 -1.92 11.22
N ASN A 78 4.77 -1.89 11.48
CA ASN A 78 5.47 -2.94 12.21
C ASN A 78 6.14 -2.38 13.48
N SER A 79 5.59 -2.71 14.63
CA SER A 79 6.09 -2.24 15.92
C SER A 79 7.51 -2.73 16.21
N ALA A 80 7.92 -3.91 15.70
CA ALA A 80 9.29 -4.41 15.82
C ALA A 80 10.30 -3.54 15.04
N TRP A 81 9.83 -2.82 14.02
CA TRP A 81 10.62 -1.83 13.27
C TRP A 81 10.57 -0.43 13.89
N GLY A 82 9.90 -0.26 15.04
CA GLY A 82 9.74 1.00 15.73
C GLY A 82 8.66 1.91 15.13
N MET A 83 7.74 1.35 14.34
CA MET A 83 6.64 2.10 13.73
C MET A 83 5.44 2.18 14.67
N GLN A 84 4.80 3.34 14.72
CA GLN A 84 3.56 3.58 15.46
C GLN A 84 2.34 3.63 14.52
N CYS A 85 2.56 3.93 13.26
CA CYS A 85 1.58 3.82 12.18
C CYS A 85 2.27 3.57 10.84
N ASP A 86 1.47 3.45 9.80
CA ASP A 86 1.95 3.13 8.46
C ASP A 86 2.98 4.14 7.99
N GLN A 87 4.10 3.64 7.50
CA GLN A 87 5.17 4.37 6.83
C GLN A 87 5.54 3.66 5.53
N MET A 88 6.21 4.37 4.63
CA MET A 88 6.66 3.81 3.35
C MET A 88 8.07 3.24 3.47
N PHE A 89 8.23 2.07 2.90
CA PHE A 89 9.48 1.31 2.90
C PHE A 89 9.88 0.94 1.48
N LEU A 90 11.19 0.74 1.30
CA LEU A 90 11.80 0.30 0.05
C LEU A 90 12.41 -1.08 0.21
N MET A 91 12.28 -1.90 -0.82
CA MET A 91 13.02 -3.16 -0.95
C MET A 91 13.49 -3.35 -2.39
N ASN A 92 14.67 -3.97 -2.57
CA ASN A 92 15.04 -4.51 -3.86
C ASN A 92 14.30 -5.85 -4.09
N PHE A 93 14.04 -6.18 -5.34
CA PHE A 93 13.28 -7.38 -5.70
C PHE A 93 13.80 -8.65 -5.03
N GLU A 94 15.11 -8.85 -4.93
CA GLU A 94 15.73 -10.07 -4.39
C GLU A 94 15.78 -10.11 -2.85
N GLU A 95 15.42 -9.02 -2.17
CA GLU A 95 15.57 -8.92 -0.72
C GLU A 95 14.43 -9.61 0.04
N THR A 96 14.75 -9.98 1.29
CA THR A 96 13.80 -10.55 2.25
C THR A 96 14.13 -10.00 3.64
N PHE A 97 13.12 -9.55 4.38
CA PHE A 97 13.28 -8.89 5.68
C PHE A 97 12.67 -9.73 6.81
N LYS A 98 13.37 -10.84 7.14
CA LYS A 98 12.97 -11.70 8.26
C LYS A 98 13.48 -11.18 9.60
N ASP A 99 14.76 -10.83 9.67
CA ASP A 99 15.47 -10.45 10.90
C ASP A 99 16.03 -9.01 10.81
N SER A 100 15.65 -8.25 9.78
CA SER A 100 16.10 -6.89 9.52
C SER A 100 14.95 -5.98 9.18
N LYS A 101 15.18 -4.66 9.29
CA LYS A 101 14.23 -3.61 8.89
C LYS A 101 14.60 -3.08 7.52
N PRO A 102 13.65 -2.97 6.57
CA PRO A 102 13.90 -2.28 5.30
C PRO A 102 14.09 -0.77 5.51
N PRO A 103 14.72 -0.08 4.55
CA PRO A 103 14.83 1.37 4.56
C PRO A 103 13.45 2.03 4.61
N VAL A 104 13.26 2.99 5.53
CA VAL A 104 12.10 3.89 5.55
C VAL A 104 12.38 5.00 4.54
N ILE A 105 11.43 5.26 3.65
CA ILE A 105 11.52 6.28 2.60
C ILE A 105 10.44 7.36 2.71
N SER A 106 9.64 7.36 3.77
CA SER A 106 8.76 8.45 4.17
C SER A 106 9.39 9.25 5.32
N THR A 107 8.74 10.34 5.71
CA THR A 107 9.26 11.25 6.75
C THR A 107 9.38 10.63 8.15
N GLY A 108 8.74 9.48 8.39
CA GLY A 108 8.60 8.90 9.73
C GLY A 108 7.59 9.64 10.62
N LEU A 109 6.91 10.66 10.09
CA LEU A 109 5.93 11.48 10.80
C LEU A 109 4.52 11.27 10.20
N GLY A 110 3.51 11.43 11.05
CA GLY A 110 2.12 11.26 10.65
C GLY A 110 1.82 9.85 10.18
N ARG A 111 0.73 9.69 9.46
CA ARG A 111 0.35 8.46 8.76
C ARG A 111 0.59 8.61 7.28
N THR A 112 1.07 7.55 6.64
CA THR A 112 1.19 7.47 5.19
C THR A 112 0.24 6.41 4.62
N THR A 113 -0.08 6.51 3.34
CA THR A 113 -0.79 5.47 2.60
C THR A 113 -0.46 5.52 1.12
N CYS A 114 -0.56 4.37 0.46
CA CYS A 114 -0.43 4.20 -0.98
C CYS A 114 0.77 4.94 -1.58
N ALA A 115 1.77 4.21 -2.00
CA ALA A 115 2.91 4.76 -2.71
C ALA A 115 2.96 4.21 -4.14
N TYR A 116 3.53 4.94 -5.07
CA TYR A 116 3.75 4.45 -6.42
C TYR A 116 5.01 5.09 -7.02
N PHE A 117 5.85 4.31 -7.71
CA PHE A 117 7.04 4.85 -8.36
C PHE A 117 6.71 5.84 -9.46
N LEU A 118 7.58 6.84 -9.62
CA LEU A 118 7.65 7.65 -10.84
C LEU A 118 8.48 6.93 -11.91
N PRO A 119 8.35 7.30 -13.20
CA PRO A 119 9.02 6.59 -14.31
C PRO A 119 10.56 6.61 -14.26
N ASP A 120 11.15 7.49 -13.47
CA ASP A 120 12.60 7.56 -13.28
C ASP A 120 13.16 6.47 -12.35
N ASN A 121 12.31 5.70 -11.64
CA ASN A 121 12.68 4.69 -10.64
C ASN A 121 13.52 5.23 -9.46
N GLU A 122 13.59 6.56 -9.30
CA GLU A 122 14.36 7.26 -8.26
C GLU A 122 13.45 8.06 -7.31
N ARG A 123 12.21 8.33 -7.75
CA ARG A 123 11.20 9.04 -6.98
C ARG A 123 9.90 8.26 -6.94
N PHE A 124 9.08 8.57 -5.95
CA PHE A 124 7.76 7.98 -5.80
C PHE A 124 6.74 9.02 -5.28
N VAL A 125 5.45 8.80 -5.58
CA VAL A 125 4.34 9.53 -4.98
C VAL A 125 3.81 8.76 -3.79
N TYR A 126 3.32 9.45 -2.76
CA TYR A 126 2.61 8.85 -1.64
C TYR A 126 1.74 9.89 -0.94
N ALA A 127 0.72 9.44 -0.22
CA ALA A 127 -0.11 10.32 0.59
C ALA A 127 0.34 10.32 2.06
N SER A 128 0.27 11.49 2.73
CA SER A 128 0.70 11.63 4.11
C SER A 128 -0.01 12.76 4.85
N THR A 129 -0.21 12.56 6.16
CA THR A 129 -0.77 13.57 7.06
C THR A 129 0.30 14.42 7.77
N HIS A 130 1.60 14.22 7.49
CA HIS A 130 2.72 14.73 8.29
C HIS A 130 2.81 16.26 8.41
N LEU A 131 2.23 17.03 7.48
CA LEU A 131 2.22 18.48 7.56
C LEU A 131 1.26 18.99 8.65
N VAL A 132 0.13 18.31 8.84
CA VAL A 132 -0.90 18.67 9.82
C VAL A 132 -0.72 17.88 11.11
N ASN A 133 -0.52 16.56 11.01
CA ASN A 133 -0.38 15.65 12.14
C ASN A 133 1.00 14.99 12.11
N LYS A 134 1.89 15.40 12.99
CA LYS A 134 3.22 14.76 13.15
C LYS A 134 3.15 13.42 13.87
N GLU A 135 2.15 13.23 14.72
CA GLU A 135 1.87 12.00 15.43
C GLU A 135 0.89 11.13 14.62
N CYS A 136 0.79 9.86 14.96
CA CYS A 136 -0.18 8.96 14.35
C CYS A 136 -1.61 9.39 14.67
N PRO A 137 -2.45 9.73 13.69
CA PRO A 137 -3.86 9.95 13.95
C PRO A 137 -4.54 8.66 14.40
N GLU A 138 -5.55 8.78 15.27
CA GLU A 138 -6.34 7.63 15.72
C GLU A 138 -7.07 6.97 14.55
N VAL A 139 -7.10 5.64 14.55
CA VAL A 139 -7.83 4.84 13.56
C VAL A 139 -9.02 4.17 14.25
N PRO A 140 -10.24 4.66 14.06
CA PRO A 140 -11.42 3.95 14.51
C PRO A 140 -11.63 2.72 13.61
N LEU A 141 -11.35 1.52 14.14
CA LEU A 141 -11.58 0.27 13.40
C LEU A 141 -13.06 -0.02 13.20
N ARG A 142 -13.92 0.50 14.09
CA ARG A 142 -15.39 0.31 14.04
C ARG A 142 -16.14 1.54 14.49
N LYS A 143 -17.21 1.86 13.77
CA LYS A 143 -18.23 2.84 14.18
C LYS A 143 -19.57 2.14 14.24
N ASN A 144 -20.26 2.21 15.37
CA ASN A 144 -21.56 1.54 15.59
C ASN A 144 -21.54 0.03 15.24
N GLY A 145 -20.41 -0.65 15.54
CA GLY A 145 -20.22 -2.07 15.23
C GLY A 145 -19.81 -2.38 13.79
N LYS A 146 -19.86 -1.43 12.87
CA LYS A 146 -19.45 -1.56 11.47
C LYS A 146 -17.96 -1.26 11.28
N TYR A 147 -17.33 -2.01 10.38
CA TYR A 147 -15.94 -1.76 9.97
C TYR A 147 -15.89 -0.48 9.14
N VAL A 148 -14.96 0.41 9.46
CA VAL A 148 -14.80 1.69 8.78
C VAL A 148 -13.32 1.99 8.50
N TRP A 149 -13.08 2.79 7.45
CA TRP A 149 -11.79 3.40 7.15
C TRP A 149 -11.86 4.90 7.42
N PRO A 150 -10.81 5.50 8.01
CA PRO A 150 -10.69 6.94 8.11
C PRO A 150 -10.24 7.52 6.78
N VAL A 151 -10.88 8.62 6.38
CA VAL A 151 -10.49 9.48 5.26
C VAL A 151 -10.16 10.85 5.86
N TYR A 152 -8.92 10.98 6.35
CA TYR A 152 -8.49 12.20 7.03
C TYR A 152 -8.36 13.34 6.03
N ASP A 153 -8.94 14.49 6.35
CA ASP A 153 -8.84 15.75 5.59
C ASP A 153 -7.42 16.37 5.59
N SER A 154 -6.51 15.74 6.32
CA SER A 154 -5.11 16.13 6.42
C SER A 154 -4.18 15.34 5.49
N PHE A 155 -4.70 14.42 4.68
CA PHE A 155 -3.89 13.73 3.67
C PHE A 155 -3.68 14.61 2.45
N ASP A 156 -2.41 14.82 2.13
CA ASP A 156 -1.94 15.38 0.86
C ASP A 156 -1.01 14.42 0.14
N ILE A 157 -0.86 14.59 -1.17
CA ILE A 157 0.00 13.79 -2.02
C ILE A 157 1.35 14.50 -2.20
N PHE A 158 2.42 13.75 -2.00
CA PHE A 158 3.81 14.21 -2.08
C PHE A 158 4.61 13.37 -3.07
N VAL A 159 5.62 13.99 -3.68
CA VAL A 159 6.74 13.30 -4.33
C VAL A 159 7.91 13.30 -3.37
N ALA A 160 8.52 12.14 -3.16
CA ALA A 160 9.78 12.01 -2.42
C ALA A 160 10.82 11.22 -3.23
N ASP A 161 12.10 11.39 -2.85
CA ASP A 161 13.18 10.54 -3.32
C ASP A 161 13.28 9.25 -2.48
N LEU A 162 14.09 8.29 -2.95
CA LEU A 162 14.28 7.02 -2.24
C LEU A 162 15.11 7.14 -0.93
N GLN A 163 15.55 8.34 -0.57
CA GLN A 163 16.15 8.67 0.71
C GLN A 163 15.13 9.26 1.70
N GLY A 164 13.88 9.47 1.25
CA GLY A 164 12.79 9.99 2.08
C GLY A 164 12.71 11.51 2.13
N ASN A 165 13.46 12.22 1.29
CA ASN A 165 13.36 13.67 1.19
C ASN A 165 12.16 14.05 0.34
N ILE A 166 11.30 14.95 0.85
CA ILE A 166 10.21 15.53 0.07
C ILE A 166 10.78 16.40 -1.04
N VAL A 167 10.40 16.08 -2.28
CA VAL A 167 10.77 16.84 -3.48
C VAL A 167 9.70 17.88 -3.79
N THR A 168 8.42 17.49 -3.74
CA THR A 168 7.28 18.37 -4.07
C THR A 168 6.03 17.92 -3.33
N GLN A 169 5.20 18.86 -2.91
CA GLN A 169 3.81 18.63 -2.54
C GLN A 169 2.95 18.82 -3.78
N LEU A 170 2.14 17.82 -4.15
CA LEU A 170 1.32 17.85 -5.36
C LEU A 170 -0.09 18.39 -5.10
N THR A 171 -0.63 18.17 -3.89
CA THR A 171 -1.96 18.64 -3.47
C THR A 171 -1.86 19.44 -2.18
N ASN A 172 -2.73 20.43 -2.03
CA ASN A 172 -2.84 21.27 -0.84
C ASN A 172 -4.26 21.85 -0.65
N GLU A 173 -5.22 21.29 -1.36
CA GLU A 173 -6.63 21.66 -1.21
C GLU A 173 -7.20 21.06 0.07
N PRO A 174 -8.15 21.74 0.75
CA PRO A 174 -8.81 21.14 1.92
C PRO A 174 -9.55 19.84 1.54
N GLY A 175 -9.29 18.79 2.31
CA GLY A 175 -9.94 17.50 2.14
C GLY A 175 -8.94 16.36 2.05
N TYR A 176 -9.47 15.17 1.79
CA TYR A 176 -8.69 13.96 1.59
C TYR A 176 -8.16 13.90 0.16
N ASP A 177 -6.85 13.86 -0.01
CA ASP A 177 -6.17 13.57 -1.27
C ASP A 177 -5.22 12.39 -1.06
N ALA A 178 -5.53 11.21 -1.62
CA ALA A 178 -4.73 9.99 -1.42
C ALA A 178 -4.95 8.94 -2.52
N GLU A 179 -4.43 7.73 -2.30
CA GLU A 179 -4.56 6.57 -3.21
C GLU A 179 -4.01 6.83 -4.61
N ALA A 180 -2.92 7.59 -4.69
CA ALA A 180 -2.33 8.00 -5.95
C ALA A 180 -1.57 6.86 -6.65
N THR A 181 -1.88 6.62 -7.93
CA THR A 181 -1.14 5.71 -8.81
C THR A 181 -0.76 6.39 -10.12
N VAL A 182 0.33 5.93 -10.74
CA VAL A 182 0.91 6.57 -11.94
C VAL A 182 0.58 5.75 -13.18
N SER A 183 0.21 6.44 -14.25
CA SER A 183 0.00 5.86 -15.57
C SER A 183 1.27 5.15 -16.07
N PRO A 184 1.17 3.96 -16.70
CA PRO A 184 2.30 3.29 -17.32
C PRO A 184 2.98 4.12 -18.41
N LYS A 185 2.29 5.12 -18.99
CA LYS A 185 2.88 6.10 -19.93
C LYS A 185 3.79 7.12 -19.23
N GLY A 186 3.72 7.21 -17.89
CA GLY A 186 4.49 8.17 -17.13
C GLY A 186 4.06 9.63 -17.32
N ASP A 187 2.79 9.86 -17.59
CA ASP A 187 2.25 11.18 -17.94
C ASP A 187 1.18 11.68 -16.96
N LYS A 188 0.46 10.80 -16.30
CA LYS A 188 -0.65 11.16 -15.40
C LYS A 188 -0.58 10.38 -14.08
N ILE A 189 -1.17 10.99 -13.05
CA ILE A 189 -1.49 10.36 -11.76
C ILE A 189 -3.02 10.31 -11.68
N VAL A 190 -3.59 9.17 -11.25
CA VAL A 190 -4.98 9.08 -10.79
C VAL A 190 -4.98 8.98 -9.26
N PHE A 191 -5.93 9.65 -8.60
CA PHE A 191 -6.02 9.70 -7.14
C PHE A 191 -7.47 9.90 -6.68
N THR A 192 -7.74 9.59 -5.42
CA THR A 192 -9.03 9.83 -4.76
C THR A 192 -9.00 11.14 -4.01
N SER A 193 -10.07 11.97 -4.14
CA SER A 193 -10.18 13.26 -3.47
C SER A 193 -11.60 13.56 -3.02
N THR A 194 -11.72 14.28 -1.89
CA THR A 194 -13.01 14.79 -1.39
C THR A 194 -13.30 16.24 -1.80
N ARG A 195 -12.52 16.84 -2.69
CA ARG A 195 -12.65 18.27 -3.11
C ARG A 195 -14.00 18.64 -3.74
N SER A 196 -14.74 17.67 -4.30
CA SER A 196 -16.12 17.88 -4.80
C SER A 196 -17.20 17.73 -3.73
N GLY A 197 -16.81 17.31 -2.49
CA GLY A 197 -17.74 17.02 -1.40
C GLY A 197 -18.12 15.54 -1.27
N ASP A 198 -17.60 14.69 -2.16
CA ASP A 198 -17.67 13.22 -2.12
C ASP A 198 -16.31 12.63 -2.47
N LEU A 199 -16.13 11.31 -2.26
CA LEU A 199 -14.92 10.59 -2.61
C LEU A 199 -14.93 10.19 -4.07
N GLU A 200 -14.28 11.00 -4.90
CA GLU A 200 -14.26 10.86 -6.35
C GLU A 200 -12.84 10.67 -6.89
N LEU A 201 -12.74 10.10 -8.07
CA LEU A 201 -11.46 9.98 -8.78
C LEU A 201 -11.14 11.26 -9.54
N TYR A 202 -9.87 11.62 -9.48
CA TYR A 202 -9.28 12.73 -10.23
C TYR A 202 -8.00 12.26 -10.92
N THR A 203 -7.66 12.94 -12.01
CA THR A 203 -6.31 12.82 -12.62
C THR A 203 -5.58 14.15 -12.56
N MET A 204 -4.25 14.10 -12.58
CA MET A 204 -3.37 15.27 -12.69
C MET A 204 -2.09 14.89 -13.46
N ASN A 205 -1.35 15.88 -13.91
CA ASN A 205 0.02 15.67 -14.40
C ASN A 205 0.96 15.27 -13.27
N LEU A 206 2.15 14.74 -13.59
CA LEU A 206 3.15 14.34 -12.58
C LEU A 206 3.65 15.50 -11.71
N ASP A 207 3.46 16.74 -12.14
CA ASP A 207 3.81 17.96 -11.40
C ASP A 207 2.65 18.57 -10.60
N GLY A 208 1.50 17.89 -10.54
CA GLY A 208 0.30 18.32 -9.81
C GLY A 208 -0.60 19.28 -10.60
N THR A 209 -0.25 19.63 -11.84
CA THR A 209 -1.07 20.50 -12.68
C THR A 209 -2.18 19.74 -13.41
N GLU A 210 -3.11 20.47 -14.05
CA GLU A 210 -4.22 19.91 -14.85
C GLU A 210 -5.06 18.89 -14.09
N VAL A 211 -5.53 19.24 -12.90
CA VAL A 211 -6.42 18.40 -12.10
C VAL A 211 -7.79 18.33 -12.76
N LEU A 212 -8.22 17.10 -13.13
CA LEU A 212 -9.51 16.83 -13.79
C LEU A 212 -10.28 15.77 -13.01
N GLN A 213 -11.57 16.02 -12.78
CA GLN A 213 -12.48 15.05 -12.16
C GLN A 213 -12.84 13.95 -13.17
N ILE A 214 -12.79 12.69 -12.73
CA ILE A 214 -13.06 11.48 -13.54
C ILE A 214 -14.41 10.87 -13.21
N THR A 215 -14.81 10.88 -11.94
CA THR A 215 -16.09 10.34 -11.47
C THR A 215 -16.89 11.39 -10.72
N ASP A 216 -18.24 11.26 -10.69
CA ASP A 216 -19.17 12.21 -10.07
C ASP A 216 -20.44 11.54 -9.51
N GLU A 217 -20.43 10.21 -9.33
CA GLU A 217 -21.56 9.45 -8.79
C GLU A 217 -21.43 9.27 -7.27
N LEU A 218 -22.54 9.50 -6.55
CA LEU A 218 -22.58 9.37 -5.08
C LEU A 218 -22.04 8.02 -4.60
N GLY A 219 -21.00 8.08 -3.76
CA GLY A 219 -20.36 6.93 -3.13
C GLY A 219 -18.86 7.07 -3.05
N TYR A 220 -18.18 6.04 -2.56
CA TYR A 220 -16.73 6.05 -2.45
C TYR A 220 -16.09 5.44 -3.71
N ASP A 221 -15.42 6.25 -4.50
CA ASP A 221 -14.60 5.84 -5.63
C ASP A 221 -13.13 5.91 -5.25
N GLY A 222 -12.39 4.79 -5.37
CA GLY A 222 -11.00 4.77 -4.95
C GLY A 222 -10.21 3.53 -5.35
N GLY A 223 -8.91 3.53 -5.00
CA GLY A 223 -7.98 2.45 -5.32
C GLY A 223 -7.86 2.19 -6.82
N ALA A 224 -7.68 3.26 -7.57
CA ALA A 224 -7.69 3.25 -9.03
C ALA A 224 -6.33 2.92 -9.64
N PHE A 225 -6.34 2.16 -10.75
CA PHE A 225 -5.16 1.84 -11.55
C PHE A 225 -5.43 2.00 -13.04
N PHE A 226 -4.44 2.51 -13.76
CA PHE A 226 -4.47 2.54 -15.22
C PHE A 226 -4.28 1.15 -15.84
N SER A 227 -4.87 0.93 -17.00
CA SER A 227 -4.56 -0.22 -17.85
C SER A 227 -3.11 -0.17 -18.35
N PRO A 228 -2.50 -1.30 -18.77
CA PRO A 228 -1.11 -1.35 -19.26
C PRO A 228 -0.85 -0.40 -20.43
N ASP A 229 -1.85 -0.11 -21.25
CA ASP A 229 -1.77 0.86 -22.34
C ASP A 229 -2.14 2.30 -21.92
N GLY A 230 -2.52 2.51 -20.64
CA GLY A 230 -2.90 3.80 -20.07
C GLY A 230 -4.17 4.40 -20.66
N THR A 231 -5.06 3.60 -21.30
CA THR A 231 -6.31 4.09 -21.92
C THR A 231 -7.54 3.93 -21.06
N LYS A 232 -7.47 3.08 -20.02
CA LYS A 232 -8.56 2.80 -19.08
C LYS A 232 -8.11 2.95 -17.64
N ILE A 233 -9.11 3.10 -16.76
CA ILE A 233 -8.96 3.10 -15.31
C ILE A 233 -9.90 2.04 -14.74
N ILE A 234 -9.38 1.16 -13.87
CA ILE A 234 -10.12 0.23 -13.03
C ILE A 234 -10.09 0.73 -11.58
N PHE A 235 -11.20 0.65 -10.85
CA PHE A 235 -11.28 1.11 -9.47
C PHE A 235 -12.38 0.36 -8.71
N ARG A 236 -12.39 0.48 -7.37
CA ARG A 236 -13.48 0.01 -6.53
C ARG A 236 -14.42 1.16 -6.19
N ALA A 237 -15.71 0.88 -6.12
CA ALA A 237 -16.67 1.88 -5.71
C ALA A 237 -17.82 1.31 -4.88
N SER A 238 -18.34 2.11 -3.96
CA SER A 238 -19.65 1.89 -3.34
C SER A 238 -20.71 2.73 -4.06
N ARG A 239 -21.96 2.22 -4.09
CA ARG A 239 -23.09 2.95 -4.68
C ARG A 239 -24.31 2.77 -3.77
N PRO A 240 -24.46 3.58 -2.71
CA PRO A 240 -25.59 3.49 -1.80
C PRO A 240 -26.89 3.85 -2.56
N LYS A 241 -27.89 2.97 -2.52
CA LYS A 241 -29.12 3.10 -3.35
C LYS A 241 -30.37 3.44 -2.54
N THR A 242 -30.43 3.06 -1.26
CA THR A 242 -31.58 3.38 -0.42
C THR A 242 -31.39 4.68 0.32
N GLU A 243 -32.50 5.34 0.72
CA GLU A 243 -32.41 6.60 1.49
C GLU A 243 -31.62 6.41 2.79
N GLU A 244 -31.76 5.26 3.46
CA GLU A 244 -31.02 4.93 4.68
C GLU A 244 -29.52 4.77 4.41
N ALA A 245 -29.14 4.04 3.34
CA ALA A 245 -27.76 3.83 2.97
C ALA A 245 -27.07 5.16 2.54
N ILE A 246 -27.78 5.98 1.78
CA ILE A 246 -27.30 7.32 1.38
C ILE A 246 -27.08 8.21 2.61
N LYS A 247 -28.05 8.21 3.53
CA LYS A 247 -27.93 8.98 4.76
C LYS A 247 -26.75 8.52 5.59
N GLU A 248 -26.61 7.20 5.80
CA GLU A 248 -25.50 6.63 6.56
C GLU A 248 -24.15 6.93 5.94
N TYR A 249 -24.00 6.79 4.62
CA TYR A 249 -22.79 7.15 3.89
C TYR A 249 -22.40 8.60 4.13
N LYS A 250 -23.33 9.53 3.95
CA LYS A 250 -23.09 10.97 4.17
C LYS A 250 -22.76 11.29 5.64
N GLU A 251 -23.40 10.63 6.59
CA GLU A 251 -23.12 10.81 8.02
C GLU A 251 -21.74 10.27 8.43
N LEU A 252 -21.27 9.18 7.81
CA LEU A 252 -19.92 8.67 8.00
C LEU A 252 -18.89 9.60 7.35
N LEU A 253 -19.10 9.98 6.10
CA LEU A 253 -18.19 10.87 5.37
C LEU A 253 -18.02 12.22 6.09
N ALA A 254 -19.11 12.80 6.62
CA ALA A 254 -19.04 14.02 7.42
C ALA A 254 -18.24 13.87 8.73
N GLN A 255 -17.94 12.65 9.15
CA GLN A 255 -17.07 12.32 10.28
C GLN A 255 -15.66 11.89 9.84
N GLY A 256 -15.33 12.03 8.55
CA GLY A 256 -14.07 11.56 7.98
C GLY A 256 -13.94 10.03 7.94
N LEU A 257 -15.06 9.33 7.78
CA LEU A 257 -15.12 7.86 7.77
C LEU A 257 -15.86 7.35 6.54
N VAL A 258 -15.49 6.15 6.09
CA VAL A 258 -16.21 5.39 5.06
C VAL A 258 -16.35 3.92 5.47
N GLN A 259 -17.39 3.25 4.95
CA GLN A 259 -17.59 1.82 5.14
C GLN A 259 -17.18 1.07 3.86
N PRO A 260 -16.10 0.26 3.87
CA PRO A 260 -15.57 -0.39 2.67
C PRO A 260 -16.12 -1.80 2.44
N THR A 261 -17.32 -2.13 2.93
CA THR A 261 -17.83 -3.50 2.99
C THR A 261 -18.83 -3.88 1.90
N GLU A 262 -19.28 -2.91 1.12
CA GLU A 262 -20.20 -3.11 -0.01
C GLU A 262 -19.62 -2.33 -1.22
N MET A 263 -18.65 -2.94 -1.88
CA MET A 263 -17.94 -2.31 -2.99
C MET A 263 -17.87 -3.26 -4.17
N GLU A 264 -18.05 -2.70 -5.35
CA GLU A 264 -17.92 -3.40 -6.62
C GLU A 264 -16.80 -2.76 -7.46
N LEU A 265 -16.36 -3.46 -8.49
CA LEU A 265 -15.37 -2.93 -9.43
C LEU A 265 -16.05 -2.18 -10.57
N PHE A 266 -15.45 -1.08 -10.96
CA PHE A 266 -15.88 -0.23 -12.06
C PHE A 266 -14.70 0.05 -12.98
N ILE A 267 -15.00 0.18 -14.27
CA ILE A 267 -14.01 0.49 -15.32
C ILE A 267 -14.51 1.65 -16.18
N CYS A 268 -13.61 2.56 -16.55
CA CYS A 268 -13.90 3.66 -17.49
C CYS A 268 -12.70 3.89 -18.40
N ASN A 269 -12.87 4.74 -19.40
CA ASN A 269 -11.74 5.31 -20.13
C ASN A 269 -10.95 6.26 -19.22
N ALA A 270 -9.69 6.53 -19.54
CA ALA A 270 -8.81 7.39 -18.73
C ALA A 270 -9.31 8.87 -18.61
N ASP A 271 -10.25 9.27 -19.46
CA ASP A 271 -10.95 10.57 -19.41
C ASP A 271 -12.29 10.53 -18.65
N GLY A 272 -12.64 9.40 -18.01
CA GLY A 272 -13.88 9.17 -17.28
C GLY A 272 -15.06 8.72 -18.16
N SER A 273 -14.94 8.75 -19.47
CA SER A 273 -16.01 8.29 -20.35
C SER A 273 -16.19 6.77 -20.32
N ASP A 274 -17.34 6.28 -20.80
CA ASP A 274 -17.68 4.84 -20.88
C ASP A 274 -17.61 4.11 -19.53
N LEU A 275 -18.02 4.80 -18.44
CA LEU A 275 -18.05 4.22 -17.09
C LEU A 275 -19.02 3.02 -17.02
N LYS A 276 -18.53 1.92 -16.51
CA LYS A 276 -19.27 0.65 -16.35
C LYS A 276 -18.97 -0.01 -15.03
N GLN A 277 -20.00 -0.54 -14.39
CA GLN A 277 -19.84 -1.51 -13.30
C GLN A 277 -19.39 -2.85 -13.89
N LEU A 278 -18.27 -3.39 -13.41
CA LEU A 278 -17.68 -4.64 -13.89
C LEU A 278 -18.16 -5.86 -13.10
N THR A 279 -18.31 -5.73 -11.78
CA THR A 279 -18.71 -6.82 -10.89
C THR A 279 -20.06 -6.56 -10.23
N PHE A 280 -20.79 -7.65 -9.88
CA PHE A 280 -22.07 -7.66 -9.19
C PHE A 280 -22.06 -8.81 -8.16
N LEU A 281 -20.98 -8.90 -7.40
CA LEU A 281 -20.70 -10.03 -6.51
C LEU A 281 -21.23 -9.82 -5.10
N GLY A 282 -21.47 -8.57 -4.72
CA GLY A 282 -21.77 -8.18 -3.35
C GLY A 282 -20.55 -8.28 -2.44
N ASN A 283 -20.75 -7.98 -1.15
CA ASN A 283 -19.68 -7.91 -0.16
C ASN A 283 -18.56 -6.90 -0.58
N ALA A 284 -17.31 -7.21 -0.27
CA ALA A 284 -16.19 -6.30 -0.54
C ALA A 284 -15.31 -6.85 -1.67
N ASN A 285 -15.20 -6.07 -2.74
CA ASN A 285 -14.32 -6.32 -3.87
C ASN A 285 -13.31 -5.18 -3.93
N TRP A 286 -12.03 -5.47 -3.62
CA TRP A 286 -10.99 -4.49 -3.39
C TRP A 286 -9.78 -4.68 -4.28
N SER A 287 -8.97 -3.61 -4.35
CA SER A 287 -7.62 -3.63 -4.92
C SER A 287 -7.57 -4.26 -6.31
N PRO A 288 -8.40 -3.80 -7.27
CA PRO A 288 -8.32 -4.30 -8.63
C PRO A 288 -7.01 -3.88 -9.28
N PHE A 289 -6.40 -4.76 -10.05
CA PHE A 289 -5.22 -4.47 -10.84
C PHE A 289 -5.32 -5.15 -12.21
N PHE A 290 -4.89 -4.46 -13.27
CA PHE A 290 -4.89 -5.08 -14.60
C PHE A 290 -3.87 -6.19 -14.69
N HIS A 291 -4.28 -7.32 -15.27
CA HIS A 291 -3.34 -8.31 -15.78
C HIS A 291 -2.49 -7.66 -16.90
N PRO A 292 -1.21 -8.01 -17.06
CA PRO A 292 -0.33 -7.41 -18.07
C PRO A 292 -0.83 -7.51 -19.51
N SER A 293 -1.70 -8.48 -19.83
CA SER A 293 -2.37 -8.56 -21.14
C SER A 293 -3.33 -7.38 -21.41
N GLY A 294 -3.79 -6.68 -20.37
CA GLY A 294 -4.84 -5.66 -20.47
C GLY A 294 -6.26 -6.22 -20.64
N GLU A 295 -6.43 -7.54 -20.71
CA GLU A 295 -7.71 -8.20 -21.00
C GLU A 295 -8.42 -8.72 -19.74
N LYS A 296 -7.73 -8.77 -18.59
CA LYS A 296 -8.23 -9.31 -17.33
C LYS A 296 -7.90 -8.35 -16.16
N ILE A 297 -8.70 -8.48 -15.09
CA ILE A 297 -8.53 -7.79 -13.80
C ILE A 297 -8.30 -8.84 -12.73
N LEU A 298 -7.22 -8.69 -11.96
CA LEU A 298 -6.97 -9.42 -10.73
C LEU A 298 -7.41 -8.55 -9.55
N PHE A 299 -8.16 -9.10 -8.60
CA PHE A 299 -8.68 -8.34 -7.46
C PHE A 299 -8.84 -9.20 -6.22
N SER A 300 -8.98 -8.58 -5.08
CA SER A 300 -9.25 -9.23 -3.80
C SER A 300 -10.74 -9.17 -3.47
N SER A 301 -11.31 -10.30 -3.06
CA SER A 301 -12.73 -10.36 -2.71
C SER A 301 -13.04 -11.36 -1.60
N ASN A 302 -14.09 -11.04 -0.83
CA ASN A 302 -14.70 -11.95 0.13
C ASN A 302 -16.13 -12.34 -0.23
N PHE A 303 -16.51 -12.27 -1.50
CA PHE A 303 -17.90 -12.52 -1.93
C PHE A 303 -18.39 -13.94 -1.62
N GLU A 304 -17.49 -14.93 -1.55
CA GLU A 304 -17.80 -16.30 -1.15
C GLU A 304 -17.85 -16.52 0.37
N ALA A 305 -17.46 -15.50 1.16
CA ALA A 305 -17.43 -15.62 2.62
C ALA A 305 -18.81 -15.35 3.23
N GLU A 306 -19.20 -16.16 4.21
CA GLU A 306 -20.43 -15.92 4.97
C GLU A 306 -20.34 -14.65 5.84
N LYS A 307 -19.13 -14.32 6.32
CA LYS A 307 -18.84 -13.15 7.18
C LYS A 307 -17.41 -12.68 6.98
N GLY A 308 -17.22 -11.50 6.42
CA GLY A 308 -15.97 -10.74 6.39
C GLY A 308 -14.73 -11.44 5.85
N PHE A 309 -14.50 -12.70 6.18
CA PHE A 309 -13.34 -13.51 5.75
C PHE A 309 -13.79 -14.89 5.29
N PRO A 310 -13.02 -15.60 4.40
CA PRO A 310 -11.73 -15.18 3.85
C PRO A 310 -11.85 -14.17 2.71
N PHE A 311 -10.76 -13.39 2.50
CA PHE A 311 -10.49 -12.71 1.23
C PHE A 311 -9.56 -13.58 0.40
N ASN A 312 -9.86 -13.69 -0.89
CA ASN A 312 -8.99 -14.38 -1.86
C ASN A 312 -8.82 -13.52 -3.11
N LEU A 313 -7.82 -13.84 -3.91
CA LEU A 313 -7.62 -13.21 -5.22
C LEU A 313 -8.48 -13.91 -6.27
N TYR A 314 -9.08 -13.11 -7.13
CA TYR A 314 -9.91 -13.53 -8.25
C TYR A 314 -9.49 -12.83 -9.53
N LEU A 315 -9.60 -13.54 -10.64
CA LEU A 315 -9.35 -13.03 -11.99
C LEU A 315 -10.68 -12.95 -12.74
N ILE A 316 -10.92 -11.86 -13.47
CA ILE A 316 -12.13 -11.64 -14.27
C ILE A 316 -11.76 -10.96 -15.57
N ASP A 317 -12.43 -11.26 -16.67
CA ASP A 317 -12.22 -10.55 -17.93
C ASP A 317 -12.75 -9.09 -17.83
N ILE A 318 -12.19 -8.17 -18.62
CA ILE A 318 -12.60 -6.76 -18.61
C ILE A 318 -14.05 -6.52 -19.07
N ASP A 319 -14.74 -7.55 -19.58
CA ASP A 319 -16.17 -7.55 -19.90
C ASP A 319 -17.04 -8.12 -18.77
N GLY A 320 -16.46 -8.47 -17.62
CA GLY A 320 -17.14 -9.01 -16.45
C GLY A 320 -17.46 -10.50 -16.51
N LYS A 321 -16.87 -11.23 -17.46
CA LYS A 321 -17.07 -12.69 -17.61
C LYS A 321 -15.87 -13.48 -17.07
N ASN A 322 -16.01 -14.80 -17.09
CA ASN A 322 -14.97 -15.79 -16.79
C ASN A 322 -14.29 -15.54 -15.43
N LEU A 323 -15.11 -15.26 -14.39
CA LEU A 323 -14.62 -15.14 -13.02
C LEU A 323 -13.94 -16.43 -12.57
N GLU A 324 -12.70 -16.32 -12.13
CA GLU A 324 -11.86 -17.42 -11.68
C GLU A 324 -11.22 -17.10 -10.33
N ARG A 325 -11.26 -18.05 -9.38
CA ARG A 325 -10.55 -17.95 -8.11
C ARG A 325 -9.08 -18.33 -8.28
N VAL A 326 -8.17 -17.45 -7.85
CA VAL A 326 -6.73 -17.60 -7.99
C VAL A 326 -6.09 -18.13 -6.70
N THR A 327 -6.44 -17.57 -5.54
CA THR A 327 -5.91 -18.03 -4.26
C THR A 327 -6.97 -18.75 -3.42
N HIS A 328 -6.49 -19.69 -2.58
CA HIS A 328 -7.35 -20.57 -1.79
C HIS A 328 -7.04 -20.51 -0.29
N GLY A 329 -6.55 -19.35 0.18
CA GLY A 329 -6.31 -19.05 1.58
C GLY A 329 -7.59 -19.08 2.42
N LYS A 330 -7.42 -19.26 3.74
CA LYS A 330 -8.53 -19.28 4.70
C LYS A 330 -8.70 -17.96 5.46
N THR A 331 -7.84 -16.99 5.19
CA THR A 331 -7.81 -15.74 5.94
C THR A 331 -7.84 -14.53 5.02
N PHE A 332 -6.70 -14.06 4.53
CA PHE A 332 -6.61 -12.80 3.81
C PHE A 332 -5.51 -12.86 2.75
N ASP A 333 -5.89 -12.70 1.50
CA ASP A 333 -5.02 -12.44 0.36
C ASP A 333 -5.54 -11.18 -0.35
N ALA A 334 -4.72 -10.15 -0.47
CA ALA A 334 -5.15 -8.84 -0.99
C ALA A 334 -4.01 -8.05 -1.63
N PHE A 335 -4.35 -6.93 -2.24
CA PHE A 335 -3.43 -5.98 -2.87
C PHE A 335 -2.53 -6.62 -3.91
N PRO A 336 -3.08 -7.33 -4.91
CA PRO A 336 -2.30 -7.96 -5.95
C PRO A 336 -1.79 -6.92 -6.95
N VAL A 337 -0.48 -6.95 -7.25
CA VAL A 337 0.15 -6.04 -8.21
C VAL A 337 1.15 -6.81 -9.07
N PHE A 338 0.91 -6.89 -10.37
CA PHE A 338 1.85 -7.49 -11.31
C PHE A 338 3.09 -6.63 -11.50
N SER A 339 4.24 -7.28 -11.67
CA SER A 339 5.42 -6.63 -12.24
C SER A 339 5.13 -6.17 -13.67
N ASN A 340 5.83 -5.12 -14.15
CA ASN A 340 5.60 -4.56 -15.48
C ASN A 340 5.90 -5.58 -16.59
N ASN A 341 6.86 -6.50 -16.34
CA ASN A 341 7.18 -7.58 -17.26
C ASN A 341 6.20 -8.77 -17.22
N GLY A 342 5.19 -8.73 -16.32
CA GLY A 342 4.15 -9.74 -16.15
C GLY A 342 4.61 -11.08 -15.57
N LYS A 343 5.86 -11.21 -15.12
CA LYS A 343 6.40 -12.49 -14.64
C LYS A 343 6.14 -12.74 -13.16
N PHE A 344 5.94 -11.67 -12.38
CA PHE A 344 5.78 -11.75 -10.94
C PHE A 344 4.53 -11.05 -10.49
N LEU A 345 3.96 -11.56 -9.39
CA LEU A 345 2.85 -10.97 -8.66
C LEU A 345 3.30 -10.69 -7.24
N ALA A 346 3.25 -9.43 -6.80
CA ALA A 346 3.33 -9.07 -5.40
C ALA A 346 1.92 -9.04 -4.80
N PHE A 347 1.74 -9.57 -3.58
CA PHE A 347 0.46 -9.51 -2.87
C PHE A 347 0.67 -9.59 -1.35
N SER A 348 -0.31 -9.14 -0.60
CA SER A 348 -0.32 -9.24 0.87
C SER A 348 -1.11 -10.46 1.31
N SER A 349 -0.60 -11.19 2.31
CA SER A 349 -1.25 -12.39 2.80
C SER A 349 -1.00 -12.63 4.30
N ASN A 350 -1.97 -13.28 4.94
CA ASN A 350 -1.82 -13.86 6.28
C ASN A 350 -1.31 -15.31 6.25
N ARG A 351 -1.02 -15.88 5.07
CA ARG A 351 -0.42 -17.22 5.00
C ARG A 351 0.92 -17.25 5.74
N ASN A 352 1.27 -18.38 6.32
CA ASN A 352 2.53 -18.58 7.02
C ASN A 352 2.84 -17.55 8.15
N ASN A 353 1.83 -16.97 8.77
CA ASN A 353 2.00 -15.98 9.85
C ASN A 353 2.12 -16.62 11.27
N GLY A 354 2.23 -17.94 11.36
CA GLY A 354 2.33 -18.64 12.65
C GLY A 354 1.08 -18.57 13.54
N GLY A 355 -0.08 -18.21 12.96
CA GLY A 355 -1.35 -18.04 13.67
C GLY A 355 -1.51 -16.68 14.36
N THR A 356 -0.65 -15.72 14.06
CA THR A 356 -0.79 -14.32 14.46
C THR A 356 -1.84 -13.61 13.55
N ARG A 357 -1.98 -12.30 13.73
CA ARG A 357 -2.79 -11.46 12.83
C ARG A 357 -1.95 -10.75 11.77
N ASP A 358 -0.64 -11.01 11.75
CA ASP A 358 0.29 -10.33 10.87
C ASP A 358 -0.06 -10.55 9.40
N THR A 359 0.05 -9.49 8.63
CA THR A 359 -0.06 -9.49 7.17
C THR A 359 1.32 -9.27 6.58
N ASN A 360 1.74 -10.14 5.69
CA ASN A 360 3.07 -10.10 5.10
C ASN A 360 3.01 -9.99 3.58
N LEU A 361 4.10 -9.50 2.99
CA LEU A 361 4.25 -9.43 1.55
C LEU A 361 4.80 -10.74 1.01
N PHE A 362 4.26 -11.15 -0.12
CA PHE A 362 4.66 -12.31 -0.89
C PHE A 362 4.90 -11.92 -2.34
N ILE A 363 5.85 -12.58 -2.97
CA ILE A 363 6.08 -12.48 -4.41
C ILE A 363 5.95 -13.87 -5.00
N ALA A 364 5.02 -14.02 -5.95
CA ALA A 364 4.83 -15.25 -6.71
C ALA A 364 5.39 -15.12 -8.12
N GLU A 365 6.01 -16.16 -8.64
CA GLU A 365 6.26 -16.29 -10.07
C GLU A 365 4.96 -16.74 -10.74
N TRP A 366 4.46 -15.91 -11.66
CA TRP A 366 3.17 -16.12 -12.33
C TRP A 366 3.27 -17.07 -13.52
N GLN A 367 2.21 -17.84 -13.72
CA GLN A 367 1.95 -18.59 -14.97
C GLN A 367 0.47 -18.50 -15.33
N ASP A 368 0.18 -18.35 -16.61
CA ASP A 368 -1.18 -18.29 -17.17
C ASP A 368 -1.86 -19.68 -17.19
#